data_f2b2d42827df43513af92d1f01f84780
#
_entry.id   f2b2d42827df43513af92d1f01f84780
#
_cell.length_a   1.000
_cell.length_b   1.000
_cell.length_c   1.000
_cell.angle_alpha   90.00
_cell.angle_beta   90.00
_cell.angle_gamma   90.00
#
_symmetry.space_group_name_H-M   'P 1'
#
loop_
_entity.id
_entity.type
_entity.pdbx_description
1 polymer ?
#
loop_
_entity_poly.entity_id
_entity_poly.type
_entity_poly.pdbx_seq_one_letter_code
_entity_poly.pdbx_strand_id
1 'polypeptide(L)'
;LWKNKISKYFGALGLFVSLTILIYYTYIESWTLGYSIFSISKLYFNETTAETMKTFLYSYQGRMDGDHFTSVLPAYLIMIFTFGLNFFVLYKGISKGIEKLAKIAMPLLFLFAIILAIRIFMIGTPDPANPEYSVWTGFAFIWNPDFSKLDDPKIWLAAAGQIFFTLSVGMGTIHAYASYLRPKDDLALSGLSTAATNEFAEVVLGSSIAIPVAVAFFGLNATQE
;
A
#
# COMPACT_ATOMS: atom_id res chain seq x y z
N LEU A 1 -25.57 11.77 19.50
CA LEU A 1 -25.09 12.91 20.26
C LEU A 1 -25.68 14.25 19.79
N TRP A 2 -25.75 14.55 18.53
CA TRP A 2 -26.39 15.77 18.02
C TRP A 2 -27.68 15.40 17.29
N LYS A 3 -28.83 15.76 17.86
CA LYS A 3 -30.15 15.58 17.24
C LYS A 3 -30.46 16.65 16.16
N ASN A 4 -29.48 17.44 15.73
CA ASN A 4 -29.68 18.51 14.75
C ASN A 4 -29.69 17.93 13.32
N LYS A 5 -30.55 18.46 12.45
CA LYS A 5 -30.64 18.07 11.04
C LYS A 5 -29.30 18.25 10.29
N ILE A 6 -28.48 19.22 10.69
CA ILE A 6 -27.19 19.56 10.10
C ILE A 6 -26.15 18.43 10.34
N SER A 7 -26.22 17.70 11.46
CA SER A 7 -25.27 16.62 11.77
C SER A 7 -25.31 15.47 10.77
N LYS A 8 -26.43 15.29 10.06
CA LYS A 8 -26.55 14.29 8.99
C LYS A 8 -25.62 14.59 7.80
N TYR A 9 -25.46 15.86 7.47
CA TYR A 9 -24.62 16.28 6.35
C TYR A 9 -23.13 16.09 6.68
N PHE A 10 -22.71 16.34 7.92
CA PHE A 10 -21.36 16.04 8.36
C PHE A 10 -21.08 14.53 8.34
N GLY A 11 -22.03 13.68 8.72
CA GLY A 11 -21.90 12.24 8.59
C GLY A 11 -21.78 11.77 7.13
N ALA A 12 -22.48 12.44 6.22
CA ALA A 12 -22.42 12.12 4.78
C ALA A 12 -21.04 12.41 4.17
N LEU A 13 -20.27 13.37 4.69
CA LEU A 13 -18.89 13.62 4.22
C LEU A 13 -17.99 12.39 4.39
N GLY A 14 -18.14 11.65 5.49
CA GLY A 14 -17.38 10.41 5.70
C GLY A 14 -17.67 9.36 4.64
N LEU A 15 -18.93 9.24 4.18
CA LEU A 15 -19.28 8.33 3.09
C LEU A 15 -18.66 8.76 1.75
N PHE A 16 -18.65 10.06 1.47
CA PHE A 16 -18.06 10.60 0.24
C PHE A 16 -16.56 10.32 0.18
N VAL A 17 -15.83 10.56 1.27
CA VAL A 17 -14.39 10.26 1.35
C VAL A 17 -14.13 8.78 1.14
N SER A 18 -14.88 7.91 1.83
CA SER A 18 -14.73 6.45 1.69
C SER A 18 -15.01 5.99 0.25
N LEU A 19 -16.02 6.56 -0.43
CA LEU A 19 -16.32 6.24 -1.82
C LEU A 19 -15.20 6.68 -2.78
N THR A 20 -14.66 7.87 -2.58
CA THR A 20 -13.54 8.38 -3.37
C THR A 20 -12.30 7.49 -3.23
N ILE A 21 -11.99 7.11 -1.99
CA ILE A 21 -10.89 6.19 -1.71
C ILE A 21 -11.13 4.82 -2.38
N LEU A 22 -12.34 4.26 -2.28
CA LEU A 22 -12.67 2.99 -2.91
C LEU A 22 -12.37 3.00 -4.42
N ILE A 23 -12.79 4.03 -5.13
CA ILE A 23 -12.56 4.16 -6.57
C ILE A 23 -11.05 4.21 -6.87
N TYR A 24 -10.33 5.06 -6.16
CA TYR A 24 -8.89 5.23 -6.33
C TYR A 24 -8.10 3.94 -6.00
N TYR A 25 -8.41 3.31 -4.87
CA TYR A 25 -7.71 2.08 -4.45
C TYR A 25 -8.01 0.90 -5.34
N THR A 26 -9.25 0.72 -5.79
CA THR A 26 -9.59 -0.38 -6.71
C THR A 26 -8.79 -0.26 -8.03
N TYR A 27 -8.54 0.96 -8.47
CA TYR A 27 -7.71 1.21 -9.64
C TYR A 27 -6.26 0.80 -9.42
N ILE A 28 -5.65 1.21 -8.30
CA ILE A 28 -4.28 0.80 -7.94
C ILE A 28 -4.20 -0.71 -7.70
N GLU A 29 -5.17 -1.29 -7.01
CA GLU A 29 -5.27 -2.73 -6.77
C GLU A 29 -5.29 -3.51 -8.07
N SER A 30 -6.01 -3.01 -9.08
CA SER A 30 -6.03 -3.63 -10.41
C SER A 30 -4.65 -3.63 -11.09
N TRP A 31 -3.84 -2.60 -10.88
CA TRP A 31 -2.48 -2.58 -11.40
C TRP A 31 -1.59 -3.61 -10.72
N THR A 32 -1.66 -3.74 -9.40
CA THR A 32 -0.88 -4.74 -8.66
C THR A 32 -1.25 -6.16 -9.08
N LEU A 33 -2.53 -6.43 -9.31
CA LEU A 33 -2.99 -7.70 -9.86
C LEU A 33 -2.46 -7.91 -11.29
N GLY A 34 -2.51 -6.88 -12.14
CA GLY A 34 -1.94 -6.90 -13.48
C GLY A 34 -0.45 -7.25 -13.47
N TYR A 35 0.32 -6.53 -12.64
CA TYR A 35 1.76 -6.82 -12.49
C TYR A 35 2.04 -8.22 -11.94
N SER A 36 1.19 -8.76 -11.08
CA SER A 36 1.32 -10.15 -10.63
C SER A 36 1.17 -11.14 -11.79
N ILE A 37 0.21 -10.92 -12.68
CA ILE A 37 0.01 -11.73 -13.89
C ILE A 37 1.18 -11.57 -14.85
N PHE A 38 1.65 -10.33 -15.08
CA PHE A 38 2.78 -10.04 -15.96
C PHE A 38 4.09 -10.61 -15.42
N SER A 39 4.23 -10.67 -14.09
CA SER A 39 5.38 -11.31 -13.42
C SER A 39 5.41 -12.81 -13.69
N ILE A 40 4.29 -13.49 -13.57
CA ILE A 40 4.16 -14.93 -13.86
C ILE A 40 4.48 -15.22 -15.33
N SER A 41 3.99 -14.38 -16.23
CA SER A 41 4.24 -14.48 -17.68
C SER A 41 5.62 -13.96 -18.11
N LYS A 42 6.38 -13.35 -17.19
CA LYS A 42 7.71 -12.72 -17.45
C LYS A 42 7.65 -11.61 -18.51
N LEU A 43 6.49 -10.96 -18.67
CA LEU A 43 6.22 -10.03 -19.76
C LEU A 43 7.17 -8.81 -19.76
N TYR A 44 7.54 -8.31 -18.58
CA TYR A 44 8.39 -7.12 -18.42
C TYR A 44 9.85 -7.46 -17.98
N PHE A 45 10.25 -8.71 -18.00
CA PHE A 45 11.61 -9.11 -17.52
C PHE A 45 12.74 -8.60 -18.41
N ASN A 46 12.44 -8.19 -19.63
CA ASN A 46 13.41 -7.58 -20.54
C ASN A 46 13.52 -6.05 -20.36
N GLU A 47 12.61 -5.46 -19.59
CA GLU A 47 12.62 -4.03 -19.25
C GLU A 47 13.60 -3.78 -18.11
N THR A 48 14.86 -3.54 -18.45
CA THR A 48 15.96 -3.49 -17.46
C THR A 48 16.29 -2.08 -16.97
N THR A 49 15.71 -1.04 -17.59
CA THR A 49 15.94 0.35 -17.20
C THR A 49 14.69 0.98 -16.58
N ALA A 50 14.89 2.01 -15.77
CA ALA A 50 13.77 2.76 -15.18
C ALA A 50 12.87 3.40 -16.26
N GLU A 51 13.46 3.82 -17.39
CA GLU A 51 12.72 4.43 -18.48
C GLU A 51 11.84 3.41 -19.23
N THR A 52 12.38 2.24 -19.56
CA THR A 52 11.61 1.19 -20.23
C THR A 52 10.50 0.64 -19.32
N MET A 53 10.76 0.49 -18.01
CA MET A 53 9.72 0.13 -17.04
C MET A 53 8.63 1.19 -16.90
N LYS A 54 9.00 2.46 -16.97
CA LYS A 54 8.04 3.58 -16.98
C LYS A 54 7.17 3.55 -18.25
N THR A 55 7.78 3.29 -19.40
CA THR A 55 7.09 3.12 -20.68
C THR A 55 6.13 1.93 -20.62
N PHE A 56 6.57 0.79 -20.08
CA PHE A 56 5.71 -0.36 -19.85
C PHE A 56 4.49 -0.02 -18.99
N LEU A 57 4.69 0.66 -17.87
CA LEU A 57 3.59 1.10 -17.00
C LEU A 57 2.64 2.06 -17.72
N TYR A 58 3.17 3.07 -18.42
CA TYR A 58 2.34 4.06 -19.09
C TYR A 58 1.57 3.48 -20.27
N SER A 59 2.14 2.52 -21.01
CA SER A 59 1.42 1.82 -22.08
C SER A 59 0.33 0.93 -21.51
N TYR A 60 0.58 0.23 -20.41
CA TYR A 60 -0.45 -0.54 -19.71
C TYR A 60 -1.60 0.36 -19.21
N GLN A 61 -1.28 1.56 -18.73
CA GLN A 61 -2.28 2.54 -18.30
C GLN A 61 -3.03 3.22 -19.47
N GLY A 62 -2.61 2.97 -20.71
CA GLY A 62 -3.18 3.62 -21.91
C GLY A 62 -2.81 5.10 -22.06
N ARG A 63 -1.72 5.54 -21.43
CA ARG A 63 -1.20 6.92 -21.51
C ARG A 63 -0.33 7.15 -22.75
N MET A 64 0.22 6.08 -23.29
CA MET A 64 1.02 6.06 -24.51
C MET A 64 0.97 4.67 -25.13
N ASP A 65 1.27 4.56 -26.41
CA ASP A 65 1.48 3.28 -27.07
C ASP A 65 2.85 2.71 -26.69
N GLY A 66 2.93 1.41 -26.50
CA GLY A 66 4.18 0.70 -26.18
C GLY A 66 4.24 -0.67 -26.83
N ASP A 67 5.39 -1.30 -26.78
CA ASP A 67 5.64 -2.60 -27.42
C ASP A 67 4.73 -3.72 -26.90
N HIS A 68 4.34 -3.65 -25.63
CA HIS A 68 3.50 -4.66 -24.98
C HIS A 68 2.01 -4.33 -25.00
N PHE A 69 1.67 -3.05 -24.99
CA PHE A 69 0.27 -2.61 -24.96
C PHE A 69 0.04 -1.47 -25.94
N THR A 70 -0.82 -1.73 -26.92
CA THR A 70 -1.30 -0.74 -27.90
C THR A 70 -2.70 -0.24 -27.58
N SER A 71 -3.27 -0.71 -26.48
CA SER A 71 -4.64 -0.39 -26.06
C SER A 71 -4.78 -0.48 -24.55
N VAL A 72 -5.64 0.35 -23.99
CA VAL A 72 -5.99 0.35 -22.56
C VAL A 72 -6.91 -0.83 -22.17
N LEU A 73 -7.36 -1.63 -23.15
CA LEU A 73 -8.30 -2.74 -22.93
C LEU A 73 -7.83 -3.75 -21.87
N PRO A 74 -6.55 -4.19 -21.82
CA PRO A 74 -6.06 -5.09 -20.77
C PRO A 74 -6.21 -4.51 -19.36
N ALA A 75 -5.92 -3.21 -19.19
CA ALA A 75 -6.08 -2.55 -17.89
C ALA A 75 -7.56 -2.50 -17.46
N TYR A 76 -8.47 -2.19 -18.39
CA TYR A 76 -9.91 -2.22 -18.10
C TYR A 76 -10.43 -3.61 -17.75
N LEU A 77 -10.00 -4.65 -18.44
CA LEU A 77 -10.42 -6.02 -18.14
C LEU A 77 -9.97 -6.45 -16.76
N ILE A 78 -8.73 -6.15 -16.37
CA ILE A 78 -8.20 -6.44 -15.05
C ILE A 78 -8.92 -5.60 -13.98
N MET A 79 -9.22 -4.32 -14.27
CA MET A 79 -9.97 -3.45 -13.35
C MET A 79 -11.40 -3.98 -13.12
N ILE A 80 -12.12 -4.38 -14.17
CA ILE A 80 -13.46 -4.96 -14.05
C ILE A 80 -13.42 -6.26 -13.26
N PHE A 81 -12.43 -7.10 -13.50
CA PHE A 81 -12.24 -8.34 -12.73
C PHE A 81 -11.96 -8.05 -11.25
N THR A 82 -11.06 -7.12 -10.95
CA THR A 82 -10.74 -6.70 -9.57
C THR A 82 -11.97 -6.14 -8.86
N PHE A 83 -12.69 -5.25 -9.54
CA PHE A 83 -13.94 -4.70 -9.01
C PHE A 83 -14.99 -5.79 -8.74
N GLY A 84 -15.15 -6.74 -9.67
CA GLY A 84 -16.04 -7.88 -9.51
C GLY A 84 -15.66 -8.77 -8.32
N LEU A 85 -14.37 -8.99 -8.12
CA LEU A 85 -13.83 -9.74 -6.96
C LEU A 85 -14.15 -9.03 -5.64
N ASN A 86 -13.88 -7.73 -5.56
CA ASN A 86 -14.19 -6.90 -4.41
C ASN A 86 -15.68 -6.91 -4.11
N PHE A 87 -16.52 -6.72 -5.14
CA PHE A 87 -17.96 -6.77 -5.00
C PHE A 87 -18.45 -8.13 -4.49
N PHE A 88 -17.88 -9.22 -5.00
CA PHE A 88 -18.23 -10.58 -4.55
C PHE A 88 -17.89 -10.81 -3.07
N VAL A 89 -16.73 -10.31 -2.61
CA VAL A 89 -16.33 -10.41 -1.20
C VAL A 89 -17.28 -9.60 -0.33
N LEU A 90 -17.58 -8.36 -0.73
CA LEU A 90 -18.51 -7.47 0.00
C LEU A 90 -19.93 -8.03 0.02
N TYR A 91 -20.40 -8.61 -1.08
CA TYR A 91 -21.73 -9.24 -1.17
C TYR A 91 -21.91 -10.38 -0.15
N LYS A 92 -20.84 -11.12 0.17
CA LYS A 92 -20.87 -12.16 1.22
C LYS A 92 -20.93 -11.60 2.64
N GLY A 93 -20.80 -10.28 2.80
CA GLY A 93 -20.84 -9.58 4.08
C GLY A 93 -19.56 -9.73 4.89
N ILE A 94 -19.58 -9.20 6.12
CA ILE A 94 -18.38 -9.09 6.94
C ILE A 94 -17.83 -10.45 7.34
N SER A 95 -18.63 -11.28 8.01
CA SER A 95 -18.13 -12.53 8.59
C SER A 95 -17.79 -13.60 7.54
N LYS A 96 -18.59 -13.71 6.48
CA LYS A 96 -18.38 -14.73 5.43
C LYS A 96 -17.54 -14.27 4.26
N GLY A 97 -17.40 -12.98 4.08
CA GLY A 97 -16.60 -12.36 3.02
C GLY A 97 -15.29 -11.79 3.57
N ILE A 98 -15.34 -10.60 4.15
CA ILE A 98 -14.16 -9.83 4.55
C ILE A 98 -13.34 -10.58 5.61
N GLU A 99 -13.96 -11.05 6.69
CA GLU A 99 -13.25 -11.75 7.77
C GLU A 99 -12.61 -13.05 7.27
N LYS A 100 -13.32 -13.82 6.45
CA LYS A 100 -12.79 -15.07 5.90
C LYS A 100 -11.61 -14.81 4.95
N LEU A 101 -11.72 -13.79 4.10
CA LEU A 101 -10.61 -13.39 3.22
C LEU A 101 -9.41 -12.93 4.05
N ALA A 102 -9.62 -12.07 5.04
CA ALA A 102 -8.56 -11.55 5.88
C ALA A 102 -7.81 -12.66 6.64
N LYS A 103 -8.52 -13.66 7.16
CA LYS A 103 -7.91 -14.81 7.87
C LYS A 103 -6.92 -15.61 6.99
N ILE A 104 -7.07 -15.57 5.68
CA ILE A 104 -6.19 -16.25 4.73
C ILE A 104 -5.16 -15.27 4.16
N ALA A 105 -5.62 -14.11 3.72
CA ALA A 105 -4.79 -13.15 3.01
C ALA A 105 -3.75 -12.48 3.91
N MET A 106 -4.08 -12.17 5.17
CA MET A 106 -3.13 -11.51 6.08
C MET A 106 -1.92 -12.40 6.43
N PRO A 107 -2.07 -13.67 6.87
CA PRO A 107 -0.91 -14.53 7.07
C PRO A 107 -0.07 -14.72 5.80
N LEU A 108 -0.73 -14.83 4.64
CA LEU A 108 -0.04 -14.97 3.35
C LEU A 108 0.75 -13.71 2.98
N LEU A 109 0.20 -12.53 3.26
CA LEU A 109 0.88 -11.24 3.08
C LEU A 109 2.16 -11.18 3.93
N PHE A 110 2.07 -11.52 5.23
CA PHE A 110 3.24 -11.55 6.10
C PHE A 110 4.27 -12.57 5.64
N LEU A 111 3.84 -13.75 5.20
CA LEU A 111 4.74 -14.76 4.65
C LEU A 111 5.51 -14.23 3.44
N PHE A 112 4.82 -13.62 2.48
CA PHE A 112 5.45 -13.03 1.31
C PHE A 112 6.36 -11.86 1.66
N ALA A 113 5.96 -11.00 2.61
CA ALA A 113 6.79 -9.89 3.08
C ALA A 113 8.10 -10.40 3.71
N ILE A 114 8.04 -11.46 4.52
CA ILE A 114 9.23 -12.08 5.11
C ILE A 114 10.13 -12.68 4.02
N ILE A 115 9.57 -13.41 3.06
CA ILE A 115 10.34 -13.98 1.93
C ILE A 115 11.02 -12.87 1.14
N LEU A 116 10.31 -11.76 0.86
CA LEU A 116 10.87 -10.60 0.17
C LEU A 116 11.99 -9.95 0.99
N ALA A 117 11.78 -9.74 2.30
CA ALA A 117 12.81 -9.18 3.18
C ALA A 117 14.09 -10.03 3.16
N ILE A 118 13.96 -11.35 3.30
CA ILE A 118 15.11 -12.25 3.21
C ILE A 118 15.80 -12.11 1.85
N ARG A 119 15.04 -12.10 0.74
CA ARG A 119 15.59 -11.96 -0.60
C ARG A 119 16.33 -10.64 -0.79
N ILE A 120 15.83 -9.55 -0.21
CA ILE A 120 16.45 -8.23 -0.29
C ILE A 120 17.79 -8.21 0.44
N PHE A 121 17.86 -8.73 1.65
CA PHE A 121 19.13 -8.85 2.38
C PHE A 121 20.18 -9.68 1.62
N MET A 122 19.75 -10.63 0.81
CA MET A 122 20.64 -11.41 -0.04
C MET A 122 21.16 -10.67 -1.29
N ILE A 123 20.56 -9.53 -1.66
CA ILE A 123 21.01 -8.72 -2.82
C ILE A 123 22.32 -8.01 -2.49
N GLY A 124 22.45 -7.48 -1.27
CA GLY A 124 23.67 -6.81 -0.83
C GLY A 124 23.93 -5.51 -1.59
N THR A 125 25.04 -5.47 -2.36
CA THR A 125 25.45 -4.34 -3.21
C THR A 125 25.38 -4.80 -4.66
N PRO A 126 24.33 -4.43 -5.42
CA PRO A 126 24.15 -4.88 -6.81
C PRO A 126 25.23 -4.37 -7.76
N ASP A 127 25.70 -3.14 -7.54
CA ASP A 127 26.72 -2.49 -8.33
C ASP A 127 28.03 -2.32 -7.53
N PRO A 128 29.07 -3.12 -7.80
CA PRO A 128 30.34 -2.99 -7.11
C PRO A 128 31.09 -1.67 -7.38
N ALA A 129 30.75 -0.97 -8.47
CA ALA A 129 31.36 0.33 -8.81
C ALA A 129 30.85 1.46 -7.92
N ASN A 130 29.66 1.29 -7.33
CA ASN A 130 29.01 2.24 -6.45
C ASN A 130 28.67 1.57 -5.11
N PRO A 131 29.64 1.41 -4.20
CA PRO A 131 29.43 0.68 -2.93
C PRO A 131 28.36 1.29 -2.03
N GLU A 132 28.08 2.58 -2.17
CA GLU A 132 26.99 3.28 -1.46
C GLU A 132 25.60 2.86 -1.96
N TYR A 133 25.50 2.29 -3.17
CA TYR A 133 24.26 1.71 -3.70
C TYR A 133 24.07 0.30 -3.13
N SER A 134 23.68 0.24 -1.88
CA SER A 134 23.53 -1.03 -1.19
C SER A 134 22.25 -1.09 -0.37
N VAL A 135 21.75 -2.29 -0.17
CA VAL A 135 20.63 -2.57 0.73
C VAL A 135 20.92 -2.08 2.16
N TRP A 136 22.17 -2.21 2.60
CA TRP A 136 22.59 -1.79 3.92
C TRP A 136 22.56 -0.28 4.12
N THR A 137 22.94 0.49 3.09
CA THR A 137 22.82 1.96 3.10
C THR A 137 21.36 2.39 3.23
N GLY A 138 20.46 1.76 2.47
CA GLY A 138 19.02 2.04 2.56
C GLY A 138 18.44 1.62 3.91
N PHE A 139 18.88 0.51 4.46
CA PHE A 139 18.47 0.06 5.80
C PHE A 139 18.96 1.00 6.89
N ALA A 140 20.22 1.45 6.82
CA ALA A 140 20.78 2.44 7.73
C ALA A 140 20.03 3.77 7.65
N PHE A 141 19.62 4.20 6.47
CA PHE A 141 18.83 5.43 6.29
C PHE A 141 17.51 5.38 7.07
N ILE A 142 16.82 4.25 7.11
CA ILE A 142 15.55 4.10 7.85
C ILE A 142 15.78 4.03 9.36
N TRP A 143 16.76 3.23 9.78
CA TRP A 143 16.91 2.82 11.19
C TRP A 143 17.98 3.61 11.95
N ASN A 144 18.66 4.56 11.31
CA ASN A 144 19.58 5.48 11.96
C ASN A 144 18.89 6.84 12.16
N PRO A 145 18.30 7.12 13.33
CA PRO A 145 17.46 8.30 13.52
C PRO A 145 18.30 9.58 13.54
N ASP A 146 17.87 10.58 12.78
CA ASP A 146 18.40 11.94 12.84
C ASP A 146 17.53 12.81 13.77
N PHE A 147 17.90 12.86 15.03
CA PHE A 147 17.18 13.64 16.03
C PHE A 147 17.22 15.15 15.79
N SER A 148 18.17 15.65 14.97
CA SER A 148 18.24 17.08 14.64
C SER A 148 17.02 17.57 13.84
N LYS A 149 16.30 16.66 13.24
CA LYS A 149 15.10 16.99 12.45
C LYS A 149 13.84 17.13 13.29
N LEU A 150 13.86 16.76 14.56
CA LEU A 150 12.67 16.83 15.43
C LEU A 150 12.19 18.27 15.71
N ASP A 151 13.02 19.26 15.47
CA ASP A 151 12.66 20.68 15.58
C ASP A 151 11.86 21.21 14.37
N ASP A 152 11.79 20.44 13.27
CA ASP A 152 11.01 20.83 12.10
C ASP A 152 9.54 20.39 12.24
N PRO A 153 8.58 21.34 12.35
CA PRO A 153 7.15 21.03 12.44
C PRO A 153 6.61 20.23 11.24
N LYS A 154 7.27 20.34 10.08
CA LYS A 154 6.84 19.61 8.86
C LYS A 154 6.98 18.11 9.02
N ILE A 155 8.00 17.64 9.76
CA ILE A 155 8.20 16.21 10.01
C ILE A 155 7.07 15.66 10.89
N TRP A 156 6.70 16.40 11.92
CA TRP A 156 5.57 16.01 12.77
C TRP A 156 4.26 15.99 12.01
N LEU A 157 4.05 16.98 11.13
CA LEU A 157 2.85 17.04 10.29
C LEU A 157 2.81 15.87 9.31
N ALA A 158 3.94 15.55 8.66
CA ALA A 158 4.04 14.42 7.75
C ALA A 158 3.80 13.09 8.46
N ALA A 159 4.44 12.88 9.62
CA ALA A 159 4.26 11.66 10.41
C ALA A 159 2.80 11.51 10.89
N ALA A 160 2.19 12.58 11.41
CA ALA A 160 0.78 12.56 11.80
C ALA A 160 -0.12 12.26 10.59
N GLY A 161 0.13 12.88 9.44
CA GLY A 161 -0.60 12.64 8.20
C GLY A 161 -0.54 11.18 7.77
N GLN A 162 0.64 10.56 7.84
CA GLN A 162 0.83 9.15 7.54
C GLN A 162 0.05 8.25 8.49
N ILE A 163 0.11 8.50 9.80
CA ILE A 163 -0.65 7.72 10.80
C ILE A 163 -2.16 7.85 10.57
N PHE A 164 -2.66 9.05 10.30
CA PHE A 164 -4.09 9.24 9.99
C PHE A 164 -4.50 8.48 8.73
N PHE A 165 -3.65 8.47 7.72
CA PHE A 165 -3.91 7.77 6.47
C PHE A 165 -3.90 6.25 6.66
N THR A 166 -2.85 5.69 7.25
CA THR A 166 -2.66 4.25 7.39
C THR A 166 -3.70 3.60 8.31
N LEU A 167 -4.07 4.28 9.38
CA LEU A 167 -5.13 3.83 10.30
C LEU A 167 -6.54 4.22 9.84
N SER A 168 -6.68 4.87 8.68
CA SER A 168 -7.96 5.36 8.14
C SER A 168 -8.73 6.28 9.10
N VAL A 169 -8.02 7.07 9.91
CA VAL A 169 -8.62 7.98 10.89
C VAL A 169 -9.20 9.19 10.15
N GLY A 170 -10.42 9.58 10.48
CA GLY A 170 -11.10 10.71 9.85
C GLY A 170 -11.74 10.44 8.49
N MET A 171 -11.57 9.26 7.93
CA MET A 171 -12.06 8.88 6.59
C MET A 171 -13.45 8.23 6.59
N GLY A 172 -14.11 8.14 7.75
CA GLY A 172 -15.44 7.50 7.88
C GLY A 172 -15.42 5.98 7.97
N THR A 173 -14.34 5.31 7.59
CA THR A 173 -14.19 3.85 7.58
C THR A 173 -14.31 3.26 8.98
N ILE A 174 -13.66 3.88 9.97
CA ILE A 174 -13.73 3.43 11.38
C ILE A 174 -15.17 3.47 11.90
N HIS A 175 -15.97 4.47 11.52
CA HIS A 175 -17.39 4.54 11.92
C HIS A 175 -18.19 3.36 11.36
N ALA A 176 -17.90 2.94 10.12
CA ALA A 176 -18.53 1.77 9.52
C ALA A 176 -18.17 0.51 10.29
N TYR A 177 -16.90 0.26 10.59
CA TYR A 177 -16.48 -0.88 11.40
C TYR A 177 -17.04 -0.83 12.82
N ALA A 178 -17.03 0.33 13.47
CA ALA A 178 -17.58 0.51 14.81
C ALA A 178 -19.07 0.18 14.90
N SER A 179 -19.83 0.32 13.80
CA SER A 179 -21.26 -0.03 13.77
C SER A 179 -21.54 -1.52 13.92
N TYR A 180 -20.55 -2.38 13.72
CA TYR A 180 -20.65 -3.84 13.87
C TYR A 180 -20.15 -4.37 15.21
N LEU A 181 -19.61 -3.50 16.06
CA LEU A 181 -19.12 -3.88 17.39
C LEU A 181 -20.27 -4.25 18.33
N ARG A 182 -20.01 -5.22 19.16
CA ARG A 182 -20.96 -5.71 20.19
C ARG A 182 -20.61 -5.08 21.54
N PRO A 183 -21.58 -4.97 22.47
CA PRO A 183 -21.35 -4.36 23.79
C PRO A 183 -20.27 -5.07 24.64
N LYS A 184 -19.91 -6.31 24.29
CA LYS A 184 -18.91 -7.13 25.00
C LYS A 184 -17.53 -7.11 24.32
N ASP A 185 -17.39 -6.47 23.17
CA ASP A 185 -16.12 -6.43 22.46
C ASP A 185 -15.15 -5.46 23.16
N ASP A 186 -13.92 -5.90 23.37
CA ASP A 186 -12.85 -5.09 23.95
C ASP A 186 -12.27 -4.13 22.91
N LEU A 187 -12.74 -2.90 22.97
CA LEU A 187 -12.33 -1.84 22.02
C LEU A 187 -10.88 -1.42 22.22
N ALA A 188 -10.40 -1.38 23.46
CA ALA A 188 -9.04 -0.96 23.76
C ALA A 188 -8.03 -1.98 23.23
N LEU A 189 -8.26 -3.25 23.50
CA LEU A 189 -7.41 -4.34 23.00
C LEU A 189 -7.45 -4.40 21.47
N SER A 190 -8.63 -4.33 20.88
CA SER A 190 -8.80 -4.38 19.41
C SER A 190 -8.11 -3.20 18.73
N GLY A 191 -8.28 -1.98 19.25
CA GLY A 191 -7.66 -0.77 18.72
C GLY A 191 -6.13 -0.81 18.82
N LEU A 192 -5.60 -1.18 20.00
CA LEU A 192 -4.17 -1.28 20.21
C LEU A 192 -3.52 -2.37 19.34
N SER A 193 -4.15 -3.54 19.25
CA SER A 193 -3.67 -4.63 18.41
C SER A 193 -3.66 -4.24 16.93
N THR A 194 -4.71 -3.56 16.47
CA THR A 194 -4.79 -3.08 15.09
C THR A 194 -3.68 -2.07 14.80
N ALA A 195 -3.50 -1.07 15.65
CA ALA A 195 -2.46 -0.06 15.49
C ALA A 195 -1.05 -0.69 15.51
N ALA A 196 -0.76 -1.54 16.49
CA ALA A 196 0.55 -2.19 16.60
C ALA A 196 0.86 -3.11 15.40
N THR A 197 -0.13 -3.86 14.93
CA THR A 197 0.05 -4.74 13.76
C THR A 197 0.23 -3.93 12.48
N ASN A 198 -0.50 -2.82 12.35
CA ASN A 198 -0.36 -1.92 11.20
C ASN A 198 1.03 -1.29 11.15
N GLU A 199 1.50 -0.72 12.27
CA GLU A 199 2.85 -0.15 12.36
C GLU A 199 3.95 -1.19 12.08
N PHE A 200 3.79 -2.41 12.59
CA PHE A 200 4.73 -3.48 12.28
C PHE A 200 4.74 -3.82 10.78
N ALA A 201 3.57 -3.95 10.17
CA ALA A 201 3.46 -4.28 8.75
C ALA A 201 3.99 -3.18 7.83
N GLU A 202 3.69 -1.93 8.14
CA GLU A 202 4.03 -0.78 7.30
C GLU A 202 5.44 -0.27 7.56
N VAL A 203 5.77 0.04 8.82
CA VAL A 203 7.04 0.65 9.18
C VAL A 203 8.15 -0.40 9.24
N VAL A 204 7.95 -1.51 9.95
CA VAL A 204 9.02 -2.50 10.11
C VAL A 204 9.21 -3.33 8.84
N LEU A 205 8.15 -3.93 8.30
CA LEU A 205 8.28 -4.78 7.10
C LEU A 205 8.30 -3.96 5.82
N GLY A 206 7.31 -3.10 5.58
CA GLY A 206 7.15 -2.38 4.32
C GLY A 206 8.31 -1.45 4.02
N SER A 207 8.70 -0.59 4.96
CA SER A 207 9.83 0.31 4.76
C SER A 207 11.14 -0.43 4.60
N SER A 208 11.37 -1.48 5.42
CA SER A 208 12.59 -2.31 5.33
C SER A 208 12.69 -3.14 4.05
N ILE A 209 11.62 -3.22 3.27
CA ILE A 209 11.60 -3.85 1.95
C ILE A 209 11.80 -2.79 0.86
N ALA A 210 10.94 -1.78 0.82
CA ALA A 210 10.86 -0.86 -0.31
C ALA A 210 12.08 0.08 -0.41
N ILE A 211 12.45 0.73 0.69
CA ILE A 211 13.51 1.74 0.68
C ILE A 211 14.90 1.13 0.45
N PRO A 212 15.30 0.02 1.13
CA PRO A 212 16.60 -0.59 0.85
C PRO A 212 16.78 -1.04 -0.59
N VAL A 213 15.73 -1.57 -1.23
CA VAL A 213 15.79 -1.93 -2.65
C VAL A 213 15.95 -0.68 -3.51
N ALA A 214 15.16 0.36 -3.27
CA ALA A 214 15.26 1.59 -4.04
C ALA A 214 16.67 2.21 -3.95
N VAL A 215 17.22 2.29 -2.75
CA VAL A 215 18.59 2.80 -2.54
C VAL A 215 19.64 1.92 -3.21
N ALA A 216 19.48 0.60 -3.17
CA ALA A 216 20.44 -0.34 -3.78
C ALA A 216 20.52 -0.20 -5.31
N PHE A 217 19.43 0.19 -5.97
CA PHE A 217 19.38 0.31 -7.43
C PHE A 217 19.48 1.75 -7.94
N PHE A 218 18.99 2.73 -7.18
CA PHE A 218 18.91 4.14 -7.63
C PHE A 218 19.81 5.08 -6.83
N GLY A 219 20.35 4.61 -5.70
CA GLY A 219 21.07 5.45 -4.76
C GLY A 219 20.17 6.28 -3.84
N LEU A 220 20.75 6.82 -2.77
CA LEU A 220 19.99 7.52 -1.73
C LEU A 220 19.36 8.83 -2.26
N ASN A 221 20.07 9.60 -3.05
CA ASN A 221 19.59 10.89 -3.56
C ASN A 221 18.35 10.74 -4.46
N ALA A 222 18.41 9.81 -5.41
CA ALA A 222 17.28 9.55 -6.32
C ALA A 222 16.07 8.88 -5.63
N THR A 223 16.27 8.32 -4.43
CA THR A 223 15.19 7.71 -3.65
C THR A 223 14.45 8.75 -2.79
N GLN A 224 15.06 9.92 -2.54
CA GLN A 224 14.48 11.01 -1.76
C GLN A 224 13.71 12.04 -2.60
N GLU A 225 13.86 12.05 -3.93
CA GLU A 225 13.12 12.89 -4.89
C GLU A 225 11.79 12.22 -5.32
#